data_184526c417615836b16aae6d6727b734
#
_entry.id   184526c417615836b16aae6d6727b734
#
_cell.length_a   1.000
_cell.length_b   1.000
_cell.length_c   1.000
_cell.angle_alpha   90.00
_cell.angle_beta   90.00
_cell.angle_gamma   90.00
#
_symmetry.space_group_name_H-M   'P 1'
#
loop_
_entity.id
_entity.type
_entity.pdbx_description
1 polymer ?
#
loop_
_entity_poly.entity_id
_entity_poly.type
_entity_poly.pdbx_seq_one_letter_code
_entity_poly.pdbx_strand_id
1 'polypeptide(L)'
;KIFVDKESFPSSFGTGSEDYYGYSFARPEPFSHPFLSQPEGKGNTNWGITVNMRHRSLDAIPFNSSISSNIELWHWASVKLNMALTSYYYVLPPYSINIIPDIESVKKPVAINRNDILNEDQIAR
;
A
#
# COMPACT_ATOMS: atom_id res chain seq x y z
N LYS A 1 -3.25 -8.18 5.50
CA LYS A 1 -3.31 -9.65 5.70
C LYS A 1 -2.47 -10.34 4.66
N ILE A 2 -1.63 -11.28 5.08
CA ILE A 2 -0.84 -12.11 4.15
C ILE A 2 -1.15 -13.57 4.44
N PHE A 3 -1.61 -14.25 3.41
CA PHE A 3 -1.96 -15.67 3.43
C PHE A 3 -0.86 -16.45 2.72
N VAL A 4 -0.40 -17.51 3.34
CA VAL A 4 0.64 -18.40 2.83
C VAL A 4 0.05 -19.77 2.56
N ASP A 5 0.38 -20.35 1.40
CA ASP A 5 0.06 -21.73 1.06
C ASP A 5 -1.41 -22.13 1.25
N LYS A 6 -2.32 -21.22 0.89
CA LYS A 6 -3.78 -21.38 0.94
C LYS A 6 -4.36 -21.57 2.34
N GLU A 7 -3.69 -21.08 3.37
CA GLU A 7 -4.23 -21.09 4.73
C GLU A 7 -5.56 -20.35 4.83
N SER A 8 -6.44 -20.77 5.74
CA SER A 8 -7.76 -20.17 5.95
C SER A 8 -7.73 -18.92 6.80
N PHE A 9 -6.71 -18.76 7.63
CA PHE A 9 -6.45 -17.58 8.44
C PHE A 9 -5.04 -17.06 8.13
N PRO A 10 -4.83 -15.75 7.95
CA PRO A 10 -3.55 -15.22 7.50
C PRO A 10 -2.43 -15.42 8.53
N SER A 11 -1.29 -15.91 8.09
CA SER A 11 -0.08 -16.02 8.90
C SER A 11 0.44 -14.66 9.37
N SER A 12 0.23 -13.63 8.54
CA SER A 12 0.58 -12.26 8.90
C SER A 12 -0.67 -11.39 8.87
N PHE A 13 -0.95 -10.77 10.00
CA PHE A 13 -2.15 -9.98 10.23
C PHE A 13 -1.79 -8.70 10.96
N GLY A 14 -2.17 -7.56 10.41
CA GLY A 14 -1.91 -6.25 10.98
C GLY A 14 -3.18 -5.46 11.24
N THR A 15 -3.05 -4.37 11.97
CA THR A 15 -4.14 -3.49 12.39
C THR A 15 -4.52 -2.45 11.33
N GLY A 16 -3.65 -2.18 10.36
CA GLY A 16 -3.93 -1.25 9.27
C GLY A 16 -2.72 -1.05 8.38
N SER A 17 -2.92 -0.35 7.26
CA SER A 17 -1.85 -0.04 6.32
C SER A 17 -0.82 0.90 6.92
N GLU A 18 -1.23 1.86 7.74
CA GLU A 18 -0.34 2.79 8.44
C GLU A 18 0.63 2.05 9.37
N ASP A 19 0.15 1.06 10.10
CA ASP A 19 1.00 0.25 10.98
C ASP A 19 1.94 -0.63 10.16
N TYR A 20 1.44 -1.18 9.04
CA TYR A 20 2.26 -2.00 8.16
C TYR A 20 3.43 -1.23 7.56
N TYR A 21 3.22 0.03 7.18
CA TYR A 21 4.24 0.90 6.59
C TYR A 21 4.95 1.81 7.61
N GLY A 22 4.60 1.71 8.90
CA GLY A 22 5.31 2.38 9.99
C GLY A 22 5.03 3.87 10.13
N TYR A 23 3.92 4.37 9.61
CA TYR A 23 3.49 5.76 9.80
C TYR A 23 2.27 5.88 10.72
N SER A 24 2.25 5.13 11.80
CA SER A 24 1.17 5.09 12.79
C SER A 24 0.61 6.47 13.12
N PHE A 25 -0.69 6.54 13.38
CA PHE A 25 -1.45 7.79 13.59
C PHE A 25 -1.52 8.66 12.33
N ALA A 26 -1.37 8.08 11.15
CA ALA A 26 -1.42 8.77 9.87
C ALA A 26 -0.46 9.98 9.78
N ARG A 27 0.73 9.86 10.37
CA ARG A 27 1.73 10.95 10.40
C ARG A 27 2.18 11.30 8.99
N PRO A 28 2.13 12.59 8.61
CA PRO A 28 2.48 13.01 7.25
C PRO A 28 3.99 13.26 7.05
N GLU A 29 4.78 13.26 8.13
CA GLU A 29 6.20 13.58 8.06
C GLU A 29 6.98 12.52 7.28
N PRO A 30 7.81 12.91 6.32
CA PRO A 30 8.69 11.98 5.62
C PRO A 30 9.70 11.33 6.56
N PHE A 31 9.98 10.06 6.34
CA PHE A 31 11.04 9.34 7.01
C PHE A 31 11.69 8.33 6.07
N SER A 32 12.92 7.94 6.41
CA SER A 32 13.65 6.91 5.68
C SER A 32 14.46 6.06 6.65
N HIS A 33 14.12 4.78 6.71
CA HIS A 33 14.83 3.76 7.44
C HIS A 33 15.23 2.63 6.48
N PRO A 34 16.18 1.75 6.83
CA PRO A 34 16.66 0.71 5.91
C PRO A 34 15.58 -0.19 5.32
N PHE A 35 14.51 -0.47 6.06
CA PHE A 35 13.45 -1.41 5.64
C PHE A 35 12.06 -0.79 5.56
N LEU A 36 11.91 0.46 5.99
CA LEU A 36 10.65 1.20 5.98
C LEU A 36 10.90 2.65 5.62
N SER A 37 10.10 3.20 4.72
CA SER A 37 10.17 4.62 4.40
C SER A 37 8.84 5.19 3.95
N GLN A 38 8.66 6.47 4.22
CA GLN A 38 7.58 7.31 3.74
C GLN A 38 8.20 8.56 3.10
N PRO A 39 8.60 8.50 1.81
CA PRO A 39 9.15 9.67 1.13
C PRO A 39 8.17 10.83 1.00
N GLU A 40 6.87 10.55 0.95
CA GLU A 40 5.79 11.53 0.90
C GLU A 40 4.60 11.01 1.70
N GLY A 41 4.07 11.81 2.60
CA GLY A 41 2.97 11.44 3.50
C GLY A 41 1.83 12.46 3.56
N LYS A 42 1.83 13.48 2.69
CA LYS A 42 0.81 14.54 2.73
C LYS A 42 -0.61 14.05 2.55
N GLY A 43 -0.79 12.93 1.83
CA GLY A 43 -2.10 12.32 1.62
C GLY A 43 -2.64 11.50 2.80
N ASN A 44 -1.92 11.37 3.91
CA ASN A 44 -2.34 10.50 5.01
C ASN A 44 -3.61 10.97 5.73
N THR A 45 -3.77 12.27 5.91
CA THR A 45 -4.92 12.86 6.61
C THR A 45 -5.66 13.90 5.78
N ASN A 46 -5.11 14.24 4.62
CA ASN A 46 -5.63 15.27 3.74
C ASN A 46 -5.56 14.78 2.30
N TRP A 47 -6.05 15.62 1.38
CA TRP A 47 -5.75 15.42 -0.03
C TRP A 47 -4.23 15.54 -0.26
N GLY A 48 -3.69 14.69 -1.09
CA GLY A 48 -2.25 14.69 -1.36
C GLY A 48 -1.75 13.34 -1.87
N ILE A 49 -0.45 13.23 -1.99
CA ILE A 49 0.23 12.00 -2.36
C ILE A 49 0.81 11.37 -1.10
N THR A 50 0.62 10.06 -0.98
CA THR A 50 1.30 9.24 0.02
C THR A 50 2.10 8.19 -0.72
N VAL A 51 3.38 8.08 -0.38
CA VAL A 51 4.28 7.05 -0.90
C VAL A 51 4.88 6.31 0.27
N ASN A 52 4.68 5.01 0.32
CA ASN A 52 5.21 4.16 1.37
C ASN A 52 5.95 2.98 0.78
N MET A 53 7.04 2.58 1.43
CA MET A 53 7.82 1.41 1.05
C MET A 53 8.10 0.55 2.28
N ARG A 54 8.01 -0.76 2.09
CA ARG A 54 8.47 -1.75 3.06
C ARG A 54 9.28 -2.83 2.34
N HIS A 55 10.49 -3.03 2.79
CA HIS A 55 11.38 -4.06 2.31
C HIS A 55 11.52 -5.15 3.37
N ARG A 56 11.07 -6.35 3.04
CA ARG A 56 11.23 -7.53 3.88
C ARG A 56 12.52 -8.23 3.48
N SER A 57 13.54 -8.07 4.29
CA SER A 57 14.84 -8.72 4.10
C SER A 57 15.08 -9.78 5.19
N LEU A 58 15.11 -9.32 6.44
CA LEU A 58 15.29 -10.24 7.59
C LEU A 58 13.97 -10.94 7.96
N ASP A 59 12.85 -10.34 7.67
CA ASP A 59 11.49 -10.83 7.91
C ASP A 59 10.79 -11.29 6.62
N ALA A 60 11.55 -11.80 5.66
CA ALA A 60 11.00 -12.37 4.43
C ALA A 60 9.99 -13.48 4.75
N ILE A 61 8.92 -13.54 3.97
CA ILE A 61 7.85 -14.52 4.16
C ILE A 61 8.06 -15.66 3.16
N PRO A 62 8.51 -16.83 3.62
CA PRO A 62 8.66 -18.00 2.77
C PRO A 62 7.27 -18.59 2.43
N PHE A 63 7.14 -19.13 1.24
CA PHE A 63 5.96 -19.87 0.80
C PHE A 63 6.39 -20.99 -0.16
N ASN A 64 5.61 -22.07 -0.23
CA ASN A 64 5.88 -23.21 -1.10
C ASN A 64 4.99 -23.25 -2.33
N SER A 65 3.73 -22.92 -2.20
CA SER A 65 2.74 -23.05 -3.27
C SER A 65 2.04 -21.74 -3.62
N SER A 66 1.83 -20.86 -2.67
CA SER A 66 1.15 -19.59 -2.94
C SER A 66 1.37 -18.56 -1.85
N ILE A 67 1.30 -17.29 -2.25
CA ILE A 67 1.22 -16.16 -1.33
C ILE A 67 0.15 -15.19 -1.83
N SER A 68 -0.68 -14.68 -0.92
CA SER A 68 -1.66 -13.62 -1.20
C SER A 68 -1.48 -12.49 -0.19
N SER A 69 -1.19 -11.31 -0.68
CA SER A 69 -0.97 -10.13 0.15
C SER A 69 -2.07 -9.10 -0.10
N ASN A 70 -2.79 -8.75 0.93
CA ASN A 70 -3.87 -7.78 0.90
C ASN A 70 -3.51 -6.57 1.74
N ILE A 71 -3.65 -5.40 1.17
CA ILE A 71 -3.51 -4.11 1.85
C ILE A 71 -4.88 -3.52 2.09
N GLU A 72 -5.11 -3.01 3.29
CA GLU A 72 -6.35 -2.36 3.65
C GLU A 72 -6.47 -1.00 2.99
N LEU A 73 -7.67 -0.74 2.43
CA LEU A 73 -8.07 0.57 1.91
C LEU A 73 -9.34 0.99 2.65
N TRP A 74 -9.17 1.45 3.87
CA TRP A 74 -10.27 1.92 4.68
C TRP A 74 -10.11 3.40 5.02
N HIS A 75 -11.09 4.18 4.60
CA HIS A 75 -11.19 5.60 4.91
C HIS A 75 -12.44 5.86 5.76
N TRP A 76 -12.35 6.82 6.66
CA TRP A 76 -13.47 7.25 7.48
C TRP A 76 -14.48 8.12 6.72
N ALA A 77 -14.16 8.50 5.49
CA ALA A 77 -14.99 9.29 4.59
C ALA A 77 -15.07 8.65 3.20
N SER A 78 -16.08 9.03 2.42
CA SER A 78 -16.14 8.67 1.01
C SER A 78 -15.10 9.45 0.23
N VAL A 79 -14.13 8.77 -0.35
CA VAL A 79 -13.01 9.39 -1.07
C VAL A 79 -12.84 8.78 -2.46
N LYS A 80 -12.26 9.54 -3.37
CA LYS A 80 -11.72 9.03 -4.64
C LYS A 80 -10.23 8.82 -4.47
N LEU A 81 -9.77 7.62 -4.77
CA LEU A 81 -8.39 7.21 -4.58
C LEU A 81 -7.83 6.67 -5.89
N ASN A 82 -6.64 7.11 -6.26
CA ASN A 82 -5.81 6.45 -7.24
C ASN A 82 -4.69 5.73 -6.48
N MET A 83 -4.62 4.42 -6.63
CA MET A 83 -3.64 3.59 -5.92
C MET A 83 -2.83 2.75 -6.88
N ALA A 84 -1.54 2.74 -6.66
CA ALA A 84 -0.62 1.80 -7.29
C ALA A 84 0.11 1.00 -6.21
N LEU A 85 0.19 -0.30 -6.39
CA LEU A 85 0.92 -1.21 -5.51
C LEU A 85 1.92 -2.02 -6.33
N THR A 86 3.16 -2.06 -5.87
CA THR A 86 4.20 -2.91 -6.47
C THR A 86 4.71 -3.89 -5.43
N SER A 87 4.69 -5.18 -5.77
CA SER A 87 5.21 -6.25 -4.92
C SER A 87 6.40 -6.93 -5.59
N TYR A 88 7.42 -7.24 -4.81
CA TYR A 88 8.60 -7.98 -5.24
C TYR A 88 8.66 -9.32 -4.52
N TYR A 89 8.87 -10.39 -5.28
CA TYR A 89 8.98 -11.74 -4.75
C TYR A 89 9.87 -12.61 -5.64
N TYR A 90 10.39 -13.67 -5.10
CA TYR A 90 11.19 -14.65 -5.82
C TYR A 90 10.43 -15.96 -5.92
N VAL A 91 10.29 -16.48 -7.14
CA VAL A 91 9.63 -17.76 -7.42
C VAL A 91 10.40 -18.56 -8.46
N LEU A 92 10.25 -19.88 -8.40
CA LEU A 92 10.77 -20.79 -9.41
C LEU A 92 9.67 -21.12 -10.42
N PRO A 93 9.99 -21.25 -11.72
CA PRO A 93 9.04 -21.72 -12.73
C PRO A 93 8.60 -23.17 -12.48
N PRO A 94 7.34 -23.54 -12.86
CA PRO A 94 6.29 -22.67 -13.39
C PRO A 94 5.58 -21.89 -12.31
N TYR A 95 5.19 -20.64 -12.59
CA TYR A 95 4.41 -19.81 -11.68
C TYR A 95 3.28 -19.09 -12.41
N SER A 96 2.29 -18.62 -11.67
CA SER A 96 1.22 -17.78 -12.17
C SER A 96 1.00 -16.57 -11.24
N ILE A 97 0.49 -15.47 -11.80
CA ILE A 97 0.06 -14.29 -11.07
C ILE A 97 -1.40 -14.02 -11.39
N ASN A 98 -2.14 -13.52 -10.40
CA ASN A 98 -3.57 -13.22 -10.55
C ASN A 98 -3.85 -11.79 -11.04
N ILE A 99 -2.86 -10.90 -11.00
CA ILE A 99 -3.00 -9.51 -11.45
C ILE A 99 -1.89 -9.22 -12.45
N ILE A 100 -2.26 -8.88 -13.67
CA ILE A 100 -1.31 -8.44 -14.69
C ILE A 100 -1.05 -6.94 -14.48
N PRO A 101 0.21 -6.50 -14.37
CA PRO A 101 0.53 -5.09 -14.20
C PRO A 101 0.04 -4.25 -15.38
N ASP A 102 -0.66 -3.14 -15.09
CA ASP A 102 -1.04 -2.16 -16.09
C ASP A 102 0.08 -1.11 -16.26
N ILE A 103 1.03 -1.43 -17.13
CA ILE A 103 2.21 -0.60 -17.38
C ILE A 103 1.81 0.76 -17.96
N GLU A 104 0.78 0.82 -18.79
CA GLU A 104 0.35 2.08 -19.41
C GLU A 104 -0.29 3.04 -18.40
N SER A 105 -1.00 2.50 -17.43
CA SER A 105 -1.52 3.31 -16.33
C SER A 105 -0.43 3.90 -15.46
N VAL A 106 0.61 3.12 -15.10
CA VAL A 106 1.68 3.61 -14.21
C VAL A 106 2.66 4.56 -14.89
N LYS A 107 2.69 4.63 -16.22
CA LYS A 107 3.45 5.64 -16.95
C LYS A 107 2.84 7.04 -16.86
N LYS A 108 1.57 7.15 -16.52
CA LYS A 108 0.89 8.44 -16.41
C LYS A 108 1.22 9.08 -15.07
N PRO A 109 1.73 10.32 -15.05
CA PRO A 109 1.96 11.01 -13.79
C PRO A 109 0.63 11.21 -13.06
N VAL A 110 0.62 10.96 -11.76
CA VAL A 110 -0.51 11.31 -10.92
C VAL A 110 -0.51 12.83 -10.77
N ALA A 111 -1.45 13.50 -11.41
CA ALA A 111 -1.65 14.93 -11.26
C ALA A 111 -2.74 15.16 -10.20
N ILE A 112 -2.38 15.83 -9.11
CA ILE A 112 -3.36 16.36 -8.17
C ILE A 112 -3.84 17.69 -8.74
N ASN A 113 -5.11 17.76 -9.11
CA ASN A 113 -5.74 18.95 -9.64
C ASN A 113 -6.33 19.78 -8.50
N ARG A 114 -6.41 21.11 -8.71
CA ARG A 114 -7.06 22.01 -7.76
C ARG A 114 -8.50 21.60 -7.42
N ASN A 115 -9.20 20.97 -8.37
CA ASN A 115 -10.57 20.49 -8.18
C ASN A 115 -10.65 19.22 -7.31
N ASP A 116 -9.55 18.49 -7.16
CA ASP A 116 -9.50 17.32 -6.27
C ASP A 116 -9.49 17.75 -4.78
N ILE A 117 -9.20 19.04 -4.54
CA ILE A 117 -9.13 19.66 -3.21
C ILE A 117 -10.50 20.17 -2.75
N LEU A 118 -11.42 20.44 -3.67
CA LEU A 118 -12.64 21.22 -3.45
C LEU A 118 -13.87 20.37 -3.13
N ASN A 119 -13.76 19.10 -2.85
CA ASN A 119 -14.87 18.35 -2.25
C ASN A 119 -14.96 18.73 -0.76
N GLU A 120 -15.66 19.84 -0.50
CA GLU A 120 -15.87 20.45 0.83
C GLU A 120 -16.44 19.47 1.86
N ASP A 121 -17.15 18.45 1.44
CA ASP A 121 -17.67 17.38 2.31
C ASP A 121 -16.59 16.52 2.98
N GLN A 122 -15.34 16.64 2.57
CA GLN A 122 -14.20 15.91 3.10
C GLN A 122 -13.38 16.71 4.12
N ILE A 123 -13.60 18.01 4.22
CA ILE A 123 -12.85 18.91 5.13
C ILE A 123 -13.50 19.01 6.51
N ALA A 124 -14.75 18.60 6.64
CA ALA A 124 -15.54 18.82 7.84
C ALA A 124 -15.74 17.51 8.64
N ARG A 125 -14.65 16.93 9.14
CA ARG A 125 -14.78 16.02 10.32
C ARG A 125 -13.45 15.80 11.03
#